data_97b501395242d46f78cf8c1246bfe840
#
_entry.id   97b501395242d46f78cf8c1246bfe840
#
_cell.length_a   1.000
_cell.length_b   1.000
_cell.length_c   1.000
_cell.angle_alpha   90.00
_cell.angle_beta   90.00
_cell.angle_gamma   90.00
#
_symmetry.space_group_name_H-M   'P 1'
#
loop_
_entity.id
_entity.type
_entity.pdbx_description
1 polymer ?
#
loop_
_entity_poly.entity_id
_entity_poly.type
_entity_poly.pdbx_seq_one_letter_code
_entity_poly.pdbx_strand_id
1 'polypeptide(L)'
;MKTLTEYLKFHTKTHRDYVHITPQIEQIVSKSGVREGMVLVSAMHITAGVYVNDSESGLIEDIDQWLERLAPFRKGYRHHETGEDNGDSHLKALLIHHEVIVPITAGKLDLGTWQRIFYAEFDGQRDKRVIVKVMGE
;
A
#
# COMPACT_ATOMS: atom_id res chain seq x y z
N MET A 1 -25.17 -10.70 -0.16
CA MET A 1 -23.84 -10.09 -0.07
C MET A 1 -23.36 -9.70 -1.46
N LYS A 2 -22.77 -8.52 -1.58
CA LYS A 2 -22.11 -8.04 -2.80
C LYS A 2 -20.63 -8.20 -2.66
N THR A 3 -19.94 -8.51 -3.75
CA THR A 3 -18.48 -8.55 -3.80
C THR A 3 -17.99 -7.93 -5.11
N LEU A 4 -16.83 -7.30 -5.05
CA LEU A 4 -16.16 -6.78 -6.23
C LEU A 4 -14.65 -6.91 -6.03
N THR A 5 -13.96 -7.43 -7.04
CA THR A 5 -12.49 -7.52 -7.03
C THR A 5 -11.94 -6.73 -8.20
N GLU A 6 -11.04 -5.82 -7.91
CA GLU A 6 -10.32 -5.01 -8.89
C GLU A 6 -8.82 -5.05 -8.59
N TYR A 7 -8.02 -4.73 -9.59
CA TYR A 7 -6.57 -4.67 -9.44
C TYR A 7 -6.07 -3.30 -9.87
N LEU A 8 -5.24 -2.68 -9.03
CA LEU A 8 -4.47 -1.50 -9.42
C LEU A 8 -3.08 -1.94 -9.86
N LYS A 9 -2.54 -1.29 -10.88
CA LYS A 9 -1.21 -1.58 -11.40
C LYS A 9 -0.30 -0.40 -11.15
N PHE A 10 0.94 -0.69 -10.73
CA PHE A 10 1.95 0.32 -10.45
C PHE A 10 3.25 -0.02 -11.15
N HIS A 11 3.90 1.00 -11.67
CA HIS A 11 5.26 0.95 -12.17
C HIS A 11 5.89 2.29 -11.84
N THR A 12 6.51 2.39 -10.66
CA THR A 12 7.07 3.66 -10.20
C THR A 12 8.35 4.00 -10.94
N LYS A 13 8.59 5.29 -11.13
CA LYS A 13 9.80 5.78 -11.78
C LYS A 13 11.02 5.71 -10.87
N THR A 14 10.79 5.75 -9.57
CA THR A 14 11.84 5.75 -8.56
C THR A 14 11.87 4.42 -7.81
N HIS A 15 12.99 4.15 -7.17
CA HIS A 15 13.20 2.94 -6.37
C HIS A 15 12.22 2.87 -5.19
N ARG A 16 12.03 3.98 -4.49
CA ARG A 16 11.03 4.12 -3.42
C ARG A 16 10.03 5.20 -3.78
N ASP A 17 8.75 4.97 -3.44
CA ASP A 17 7.69 5.93 -3.66
C ASP A 17 6.52 5.65 -2.72
N TYR A 18 5.76 6.68 -2.40
CA TYR A 18 4.59 6.61 -1.54
C TYR A 18 3.43 7.25 -2.29
N VAL A 19 2.52 6.42 -2.79
CA VAL A 19 1.46 6.84 -3.71
C VAL A 19 0.13 6.92 -2.98
N HIS A 20 -0.49 8.09 -2.96
CA HIS A 20 -1.82 8.29 -2.39
C HIS A 20 -2.86 7.67 -3.32
N ILE A 21 -3.56 6.66 -2.84
CA ILE A 21 -4.51 5.88 -3.65
C ILE A 21 -5.95 5.94 -3.15
N THR A 22 -6.25 6.75 -2.14
CA THR A 22 -7.61 6.88 -1.61
C THR A 22 -8.65 7.14 -2.70
N PRO A 23 -8.42 8.06 -3.68
CA PRO A 23 -9.41 8.30 -4.73
C PRO A 23 -9.73 7.07 -5.57
N GLN A 24 -8.73 6.24 -5.89
CA GLN A 24 -8.94 5.01 -6.65
C GLN A 24 -9.77 4.00 -5.85
N ILE A 25 -9.52 3.90 -4.56
CA ILE A 25 -10.30 3.00 -3.70
C ILE A 25 -11.74 3.50 -3.56
N GLU A 26 -11.95 4.81 -3.41
CA GLU A 26 -13.28 5.40 -3.38
C GLU A 26 -14.10 5.07 -4.63
N GLN A 27 -13.48 5.13 -5.81
CA GLN A 27 -14.13 4.78 -7.06
C GLN A 27 -14.56 3.31 -7.10
N ILE A 28 -13.69 2.40 -6.65
CA ILE A 28 -13.97 0.97 -6.63
C ILE A 28 -15.11 0.68 -5.65
N VAL A 29 -15.10 1.28 -4.47
CA VAL A 29 -16.17 1.14 -3.47
C VAL A 29 -17.50 1.62 -4.05
N SER A 30 -17.51 2.79 -4.69
CA SER A 30 -18.70 3.33 -5.33
C SER A 30 -19.23 2.37 -6.40
N LYS A 31 -18.36 1.83 -7.24
CA LYS A 31 -18.71 0.87 -8.30
C LYS A 31 -19.31 -0.41 -7.73
N SER A 32 -18.86 -0.84 -6.56
CA SER A 32 -19.33 -2.08 -5.93
C SER A 32 -20.79 -2.04 -5.52
N GLY A 33 -21.33 -0.86 -5.25
CA GLY A 33 -22.67 -0.69 -4.72
C GLY A 33 -22.82 -1.11 -3.25
N VAL A 34 -21.75 -1.51 -2.58
CA VAL A 34 -21.78 -1.88 -1.16
C VAL A 34 -22.02 -0.64 -0.32
N ARG A 35 -23.00 -0.72 0.57
CA ARG A 35 -23.34 0.36 1.49
C ARG A 35 -22.80 0.12 2.90
N GLU A 36 -22.80 -1.13 3.35
CA GLU A 36 -22.28 -1.53 4.65
C GLU A 36 -21.35 -2.72 4.44
N GLY A 37 -20.11 -2.57 4.81
CA GLY A 37 -19.12 -3.63 4.61
C GLY A 37 -17.69 -3.17 4.85
N MET A 38 -16.81 -3.76 4.08
CA MET A 38 -15.37 -3.44 4.18
C MET A 38 -14.67 -3.59 2.83
N VAL A 39 -13.54 -2.93 2.70
CA VAL A 39 -12.64 -3.08 1.57
C VAL A 39 -11.26 -3.51 2.06
N LEU A 40 -10.73 -4.56 1.45
CA LEU A 40 -9.35 -5.01 1.60
C LEU A 40 -8.54 -4.38 0.49
N VAL A 41 -7.42 -3.76 0.84
CA VAL A 41 -6.43 -3.21 -0.11
C VAL A 41 -5.09 -3.85 0.21
N SER A 42 -4.58 -4.68 -0.70
CA SER A 42 -3.42 -5.51 -0.42
C SER A 42 -2.40 -5.51 -1.55
N ALA A 43 -1.17 -5.16 -1.24
CA ALA A 43 -0.06 -5.24 -2.19
C ALA A 43 0.27 -6.73 -2.47
N MET A 44 0.42 -7.05 -3.74
CA MET A 44 0.68 -8.41 -4.21
C MET A 44 2.14 -8.59 -4.56
N HIS A 45 3.02 -8.06 -3.72
CA HIS A 45 4.46 -8.16 -3.91
C HIS A 45 5.18 -8.08 -2.57
N ILE A 46 6.29 -8.78 -2.47
CA ILE A 46 7.08 -8.92 -1.23
C ILE A 46 7.96 -7.70 -0.92
N THR A 47 8.02 -6.72 -1.83
CA THR A 47 8.79 -5.49 -1.66
C THR A 47 7.92 -4.23 -1.75
N ALA A 48 6.62 -4.39 -1.51
CA ALA A 48 5.66 -3.29 -1.47
C ALA A 48 4.68 -3.48 -0.33
N GLY A 49 3.98 -2.43 0.06
CA GLY A 49 3.01 -2.46 1.13
C GLY A 49 1.88 -1.46 0.95
N VAL A 50 0.92 -1.51 1.87
CA VAL A 50 -0.20 -0.57 1.92
C VAL A 50 -0.35 -0.11 3.37
N TYR A 51 -0.54 1.19 3.57
CA TYR A 51 -0.75 1.74 4.91
C TYR A 51 -1.77 2.86 4.88
N VAL A 52 -2.26 3.24 6.06
CA VAL A 52 -3.18 4.35 6.24
C VAL A 52 -2.53 5.36 7.17
N ASN A 53 -2.38 6.59 6.71
CA ASN A 53 -1.89 7.70 7.52
C ASN A 53 -2.20 9.02 6.82
N ASP A 54 -1.71 10.13 7.37
CA ASP A 54 -1.94 11.46 6.83
C ASP A 54 -1.17 11.67 5.51
N SER A 55 -1.80 12.36 4.57
CA SER A 55 -1.19 12.77 3.30
C SER A 55 -0.58 14.16 3.46
N GLU A 56 0.59 14.19 4.11
CA GLU A 56 1.32 15.43 4.35
C GLU A 56 2.79 15.19 3.96
N SER A 57 3.36 16.09 3.16
CA SER A 57 4.66 15.87 2.53
C SER A 57 5.81 15.70 3.52
N GLY A 58 5.82 16.46 4.60
CA GLY A 58 6.84 16.33 5.64
C GLY A 58 6.77 15.01 6.37
N LEU A 59 5.54 14.55 6.69
CA LEU A 59 5.35 13.25 7.31
C LEU A 59 5.77 12.10 6.39
N ILE A 60 5.45 12.19 5.11
CA ILE A 60 5.86 11.17 4.12
C ILE A 60 7.39 11.07 4.07
N GLU A 61 8.07 12.22 4.10
CA GLU A 61 9.52 12.26 4.16
C GLU A 61 10.06 11.65 5.45
N ASP A 62 9.44 11.97 6.59
CA ASP A 62 9.80 11.39 7.88
C ASP A 62 9.62 9.87 7.89
N ILE A 63 8.55 9.36 7.32
CA ILE A 63 8.31 7.91 7.19
C ILE A 63 9.41 7.27 6.35
N ASP A 64 9.76 7.86 5.22
CA ASP A 64 10.82 7.34 4.35
C ASP A 64 12.16 7.28 5.08
N GLN A 65 12.53 8.33 5.77
CA GLN A 65 13.78 8.39 6.54
C GLN A 65 13.79 7.41 7.72
N TRP A 66 12.66 7.27 8.41
CA TRP A 66 12.51 6.33 9.50
C TRP A 66 12.70 4.89 9.04
N LEU A 67 12.06 4.52 7.93
CA LEU A 67 12.20 3.19 7.35
C LEU A 67 13.64 2.93 6.87
N GLU A 68 14.28 3.95 6.30
CA GLU A 68 15.67 3.85 5.87
C GLU A 68 16.62 3.62 7.05
N ARG A 69 16.37 4.23 8.20
CA ARG A 69 17.16 3.98 9.41
C ARG A 69 16.97 2.57 9.95
N LEU A 70 15.74 2.04 9.89
CA LEU A 70 15.43 0.70 10.43
C LEU A 70 15.93 -0.42 9.51
N ALA A 71 15.85 -0.22 8.21
CA ALA A 71 16.25 -1.20 7.20
C ALA A 71 17.03 -0.50 6.08
N PRO A 72 18.29 -0.11 6.33
CA PRO A 72 19.04 0.70 5.39
C PRO A 72 19.33 -0.03 4.08
N PHE A 73 19.28 0.72 2.99
CA PHE A 73 19.75 0.25 1.69
C PHE A 73 21.27 0.11 1.75
N ARG A 74 21.74 -1.13 1.78
CA ARG A 74 23.16 -1.42 1.94
C ARG A 74 23.52 -2.79 1.38
N LYS A 75 24.80 -3.04 1.19
CA LYS A 75 25.35 -4.38 0.93
C LYS A 75 25.36 -5.19 2.23
N GLY A 76 25.52 -6.50 2.12
CA GLY A 76 25.77 -7.35 3.27
C GLY A 76 24.55 -7.98 3.91
N TYR A 77 23.35 -7.78 3.39
CA TYR A 77 22.21 -8.61 3.78
C TYR A 77 22.44 -10.04 3.29
N ARG A 78 22.06 -11.02 4.10
CA ARG A 78 22.19 -12.44 3.69
C ARG A 78 21.37 -12.75 2.45
N HIS A 79 20.24 -12.06 2.25
CA HIS A 79 19.43 -12.17 1.05
C HIS A 79 20.22 -11.87 -0.22
N HIS A 80 21.24 -11.03 -0.14
CA HIS A 80 22.08 -10.66 -1.28
C HIS A 80 23.01 -11.80 -1.72
N GLU A 81 23.18 -12.84 -0.91
CA GLU A 81 23.92 -14.04 -1.30
C GLU A 81 23.23 -14.81 -2.44
N THR A 82 21.94 -14.56 -2.68
CA THR A 82 21.18 -15.12 -3.81
C THR A 82 21.39 -14.35 -5.12
N GLY A 83 22.23 -13.31 -5.12
CA GLY A 83 22.41 -12.42 -6.27
C GLY A 83 21.50 -11.21 -6.30
N GLU A 84 20.64 -11.05 -5.27
CA GLU A 84 19.74 -9.91 -5.15
C GLU A 84 20.41 -8.72 -4.48
N ASP A 85 19.77 -7.54 -4.56
CA ASP A 85 20.26 -6.28 -3.96
C ASP A 85 19.20 -5.57 -3.11
N ASN A 86 18.08 -6.21 -2.85
CA ASN A 86 16.87 -5.59 -2.31
C ASN A 86 16.46 -6.09 -0.92
N GLY A 87 17.42 -6.52 -0.10
CA GLY A 87 17.14 -7.00 1.26
C GLY A 87 16.42 -5.97 2.12
N ASP A 88 16.79 -4.71 2.00
CA ASP A 88 16.12 -3.61 2.71
C ASP A 88 14.65 -3.45 2.30
N SER A 89 14.36 -3.66 1.01
CA SER A 89 13.00 -3.53 0.47
C SER A 89 12.06 -4.56 1.09
N HIS A 90 12.52 -5.78 1.27
CA HIS A 90 11.74 -6.83 1.96
C HIS A 90 11.47 -6.47 3.42
N LEU A 91 12.46 -5.94 4.12
CA LEU A 91 12.32 -5.56 5.52
C LEU A 91 11.41 -4.35 5.69
N LYS A 92 11.53 -3.35 4.81
CA LYS A 92 10.64 -2.19 4.80
C LYS A 92 9.20 -2.61 4.53
N ALA A 93 8.98 -3.50 3.56
CA ALA A 93 7.65 -4.03 3.25
C ALA A 93 7.06 -4.79 4.44
N LEU A 94 7.88 -5.54 5.16
CA LEU A 94 7.45 -6.27 6.35
C LEU A 94 7.02 -5.32 7.47
N LEU A 95 7.72 -4.20 7.66
CA LEU A 95 7.39 -3.18 8.66
C LEU A 95 6.07 -2.46 8.33
N ILE A 96 5.88 -2.08 7.08
CA ILE A 96 4.64 -1.42 6.62
C ILE A 96 3.49 -2.40 6.57
N HIS A 97 3.76 -3.66 6.26
CA HIS A 97 2.80 -4.71 6.00
C HIS A 97 2.16 -4.60 4.62
N HIS A 98 1.48 -5.66 4.20
CA HIS A 98 1.00 -5.76 2.82
C HIS A 98 -0.43 -5.27 2.62
N GLU A 99 -1.25 -5.15 3.69
CA GLU A 99 -2.67 -4.83 3.51
C GLU A 99 -3.20 -3.89 4.59
N VAL A 100 -4.34 -3.27 4.23
CA VAL A 100 -5.21 -2.60 5.17
C VAL A 100 -6.65 -3.04 4.89
N ILE A 101 -7.49 -2.96 5.91
CA ILE A 101 -8.93 -3.14 5.82
C ILE A 101 -9.57 -1.84 6.27
N VAL A 102 -10.47 -1.28 5.44
CA VAL A 102 -11.16 -0.03 5.73
C VAL A 102 -12.66 -0.28 5.76
N PRO A 103 -13.38 0.21 6.78
CA PRO A 103 -14.84 0.08 6.83
C PRO A 103 -15.51 0.86 5.72
N ILE A 104 -16.65 0.36 5.27
CA ILE A 104 -17.57 1.07 4.37
C ILE A 104 -18.86 1.31 5.15
N THR A 105 -19.28 2.56 5.24
CA THR A 105 -20.49 2.99 5.93
C THR A 105 -21.26 3.92 5.02
N ALA A 106 -22.55 3.67 4.86
CA ALA A 106 -23.43 4.45 3.98
C ALA A 106 -22.87 4.63 2.55
N GLY A 107 -22.20 3.60 2.04
CA GLY A 107 -21.66 3.57 0.68
C GLY A 107 -20.33 4.26 0.48
N LYS A 108 -19.66 4.68 1.54
CA LYS A 108 -18.40 5.43 1.48
C LYS A 108 -17.34 4.83 2.40
N LEU A 109 -16.08 5.05 2.10
CA LEU A 109 -14.99 4.74 3.02
C LEU A 109 -15.20 5.51 4.32
N ASP A 110 -15.19 4.78 5.44
CA ASP A 110 -15.37 5.37 6.77
C ASP A 110 -14.00 5.60 7.41
N LEU A 111 -13.34 6.63 6.93
CA LEU A 111 -12.00 7.03 7.37
C LEU A 111 -12.08 8.16 8.39
N GLY A 112 -11.14 8.19 9.31
CA GLY A 112 -10.92 9.36 10.17
C GLY A 112 -10.50 10.57 9.34
N THR A 113 -10.59 11.76 9.92
CA THR A 113 -10.39 13.03 9.23
C THR A 113 -9.08 13.10 8.43
N TRP A 114 -8.01 12.54 8.96
CA TRP A 114 -6.68 12.63 8.36
C TRP A 114 -6.19 11.30 7.78
N GLN A 115 -7.00 10.25 7.82
CA GLN A 115 -6.62 8.96 7.27
C GLN A 115 -6.72 8.96 5.75
N ARG A 116 -5.65 8.53 5.11
CA ARG A 116 -5.57 8.32 3.65
C ARG A 116 -4.86 7.02 3.38
N ILE A 117 -5.20 6.37 2.30
CA ILE A 117 -4.64 5.07 1.91
C ILE A 117 -3.47 5.30 0.97
N PHE A 118 -2.33 4.67 1.29
CA PHE A 118 -1.09 4.78 0.51
C PHE A 118 -0.60 3.42 0.07
N TYR A 119 -0.13 3.37 -1.18
CA TYR A 119 0.71 2.30 -1.67
C TYR A 119 2.17 2.68 -1.46
N ALA A 120 2.95 1.81 -0.80
CA ALA A 120 4.36 2.04 -0.52
C ALA A 120 5.22 1.12 -1.38
N GLU A 121 6.08 1.72 -2.18
CA GLU A 121 7.01 1.03 -3.07
C GLU A 121 8.42 1.06 -2.50
N PHE A 122 9.05 -0.12 -2.37
CA PHE A 122 10.41 -0.19 -1.83
C PHE A 122 11.42 -0.77 -2.83
N ASP A 123 10.97 -1.28 -3.96
CA ASP A 123 11.82 -1.84 -5.02
C ASP A 123 11.16 -1.59 -6.39
N GLY A 124 11.09 -0.31 -6.74
CA GLY A 124 10.36 0.20 -7.89
C GLY A 124 10.98 -0.11 -9.24
N GLN A 125 10.47 0.57 -10.26
CA GLN A 125 10.88 0.41 -11.66
C GLN A 125 10.57 -0.99 -12.21
N ARG A 126 9.53 -1.62 -11.67
CA ARG A 126 9.00 -2.92 -12.11
C ARG A 126 7.49 -2.96 -11.90
N ASP A 127 6.81 -3.83 -12.63
CA ASP A 127 5.35 -3.96 -12.55
C ASP A 127 4.94 -4.66 -11.27
N LYS A 128 3.99 -4.05 -10.56
CA LYS A 128 3.40 -4.61 -9.35
C LYS A 128 1.90 -4.35 -9.33
N ARG A 129 1.17 -5.16 -8.57
CA ARG A 129 -0.28 -5.05 -8.45
C ARG A 129 -0.72 -4.90 -7.00
N VAL A 130 -1.85 -4.25 -6.84
CA VAL A 130 -2.59 -4.18 -5.57
C VAL A 130 -3.98 -4.76 -5.84
N ILE A 131 -4.38 -5.74 -5.06
CA ILE A 131 -5.74 -6.25 -5.11
C ILE A 131 -6.63 -5.41 -4.21
N VAL A 132 -7.80 -5.06 -4.72
CA VAL A 132 -8.83 -4.35 -3.97
C VAL A 132 -10.07 -5.25 -3.97
N LYS A 133 -10.47 -5.69 -2.79
CA LYS A 133 -11.62 -6.58 -2.65
C LYS A 133 -12.63 -5.94 -1.73
N VAL A 134 -13.81 -5.66 -2.28
CA VAL A 134 -14.95 -5.05 -1.57
C VAL A 134 -15.95 -6.13 -1.26
N MET A 135 -16.48 -6.14 -0.04
CA MET A 135 -17.56 -7.06 0.33
C MET A 135 -18.50 -6.41 1.34
N GLY A 136 -19.77 -6.75 1.23
CA GLY A 136 -20.80 -6.25 2.15
C GLY A 136 -22.18 -6.28 1.54
N GLU A 137 -23.08 -5.52 2.15
CA GLU A 137 -24.48 -5.42 1.71
C GLU A 137 -24.77 -4.11 0.99
#